data_557897c3a580f88ffc3494ff3f23b83e
#
_entry.id   557897c3a580f88ffc3494ff3f23b83e
#
_cell.length_a   1.000
_cell.length_b   1.000
_cell.length_c   1.000
_cell.angle_alpha   90.00
_cell.angle_beta   90.00
_cell.angle_gamma   90.00
#
_symmetry.space_group_name_H-M   'P 1'
#
loop_
_entity.id
_entity.type
_entity.pdbx_description
1 polymer ?
#
loop_
_entity_poly.entity_id
_entity_poly.type
_entity_poly.pdbx_seq_one_letter_code
_entity_poly.pdbx_strand_id
1 'polypeptide(L)'
;MVTRHTLDSDLMSRPFLKLLAALVVLSAAVSLPAQDWAKAALEKSPRHREYVPIKHGDRAVQAFVVYPEVSHKVPVIVMIHEIFGLSDWAKEMADELAAQGYIVIAPDLLSGAGPNGGGTDAFPGQDAVTRAVSGLSADQVTADLDAAADYGKKLPAANGKLFVAGFCWGGGKSFAFAAHRHDLSAAFVFYGTPPPDVTAITAPVYGFYAENDARITATVPATTDAMKAAGKKYDPVIYDGAGHGFMRAGQAPDANDANKKARDEGFKRMISLLGSNSAASARPAQKPAGGGSTPAKAVVAAASCHNATTAGDAEHGAMADMAAIM
;
A
#
# COMPACT_ATOMS: atom_id res chain seq x y z
N MET A 1 19.91 -80.67 44.89
CA MET A 1 21.06 -80.01 44.26
C MET A 1 20.47 -79.19 43.07
N VAL A 2 20.16 -77.90 43.24
CA VAL A 2 19.49 -77.12 42.25
C VAL A 2 20.46 -75.98 41.89
N THR A 3 21.00 -76.00 40.71
CA THR A 3 21.91 -75.05 40.17
C THR A 3 21.08 -73.89 39.59
N ARG A 4 21.20 -72.72 40.17
CA ARG A 4 20.67 -71.46 39.62
C ARG A 4 21.63 -70.89 38.56
N HIS A 5 21.16 -70.78 37.33
CA HIS A 5 21.81 -69.94 36.32
C HIS A 5 21.37 -68.48 36.48
N THR A 6 22.31 -67.65 36.83
CA THR A 6 22.17 -66.18 36.76
C THR A 6 22.37 -65.70 35.31
N LEU A 7 21.37 -65.09 34.71
CA LEU A 7 21.48 -64.45 33.43
C LEU A 7 22.13 -63.05 33.63
N ASP A 8 23.25 -62.95 32.96
CA ASP A 8 24.01 -61.67 32.86
C ASP A 8 23.26 -60.67 31.96
N SER A 9 22.82 -59.58 32.53
CA SER A 9 22.04 -58.49 31.85
C SER A 9 22.89 -57.22 31.61
N ASP A 10 24.11 -57.38 31.09
CA ASP A 10 24.97 -56.24 30.84
C ASP A 10 25.68 -56.34 29.49
N LEU A 11 24.91 -56.33 28.39
CA LEU A 11 25.55 -56.03 27.07
C LEU A 11 24.62 -55.50 26.00
N MET A 12 23.84 -54.46 26.28
CA MET A 12 23.23 -53.65 25.22
C MET A 12 22.84 -52.28 25.78
N SER A 13 23.66 -51.25 25.64
CA SER A 13 23.09 -49.91 25.65
C SER A 13 24.05 -48.72 25.63
N ARG A 14 25.29 -48.86 25.18
CA ARG A 14 26.15 -47.65 25.13
C ARG A 14 26.37 -47.00 23.76
N PRO A 15 26.23 -47.61 22.59
CA PRO A 15 26.37 -46.90 21.31
C PRO A 15 25.07 -46.24 20.83
N PHE A 16 23.87 -46.74 21.18
CA PHE A 16 22.61 -46.17 20.72
C PHE A 16 22.24 -44.84 21.38
N LEU A 17 22.62 -44.64 22.64
CA LEU A 17 22.32 -43.41 23.36
C LEU A 17 23.19 -42.23 22.89
N LYS A 18 24.40 -42.49 22.40
CA LYS A 18 25.28 -41.46 21.82
C LYS A 18 24.86 -41.07 20.41
N LEU A 19 24.21 -41.95 19.65
CA LEU A 19 23.68 -41.64 18.32
C LEU A 19 22.39 -40.78 18.40
N LEU A 20 21.54 -41.03 19.41
CA LEU A 20 20.33 -40.21 19.65
C LEU A 20 20.66 -38.79 20.12
N ALA A 21 21.71 -38.64 20.94
CA ALA A 21 22.17 -37.32 21.39
C ALA A 21 22.82 -36.49 20.25
N ALA A 22 23.45 -37.17 19.27
CA ALA A 22 24.00 -36.47 18.09
C ALA A 22 22.93 -36.05 17.06
N LEU A 23 21.79 -36.77 17.00
CA LEU A 23 20.68 -36.43 16.10
C LEU A 23 19.80 -35.26 16.61
N VAL A 24 19.77 -35.01 17.92
CA VAL A 24 19.00 -33.93 18.52
C VAL A 24 19.73 -32.55 18.42
N VAL A 25 21.06 -32.59 18.23
CA VAL A 25 21.84 -31.34 18.07
C VAL A 25 21.84 -30.80 16.62
N LEU A 26 21.42 -31.61 15.64
CA LEU A 26 21.44 -31.19 14.22
C LEU A 26 20.09 -30.65 13.70
N SER A 27 19.09 -30.51 14.57
CA SER A 27 17.78 -29.93 14.19
C SER A 27 17.51 -28.52 14.72
N ALA A 28 18.51 -27.84 15.26
CA ALA A 28 18.50 -26.40 15.34
C ALA A 28 18.94 -25.84 13.98
N ALA A 29 18.15 -26.10 12.94
CA ALA A 29 18.19 -25.29 11.75
C ALA A 29 17.83 -23.88 12.21
N VAL A 30 18.85 -23.03 12.33
CA VAL A 30 18.72 -21.60 12.54
C VAL A 30 17.86 -21.09 11.38
N SER A 31 16.58 -20.93 11.63
CA SER A 31 15.74 -20.08 10.79
C SER A 31 16.28 -18.68 11.01
N LEU A 32 17.29 -18.29 10.25
CA LEU A 32 17.67 -16.90 10.16
C LEU A 32 16.41 -16.16 9.70
N PRO A 33 15.99 -15.10 10.41
CA PRO A 33 14.89 -14.26 9.95
C PRO A 33 15.21 -13.82 8.52
N ALA A 34 14.32 -14.08 7.59
CA ALA A 34 14.52 -13.83 6.16
C ALA A 34 14.75 -12.34 5.79
N GLN A 35 14.93 -11.44 6.77
CA GLN A 35 15.07 -10.01 6.59
C GLN A 35 16.16 -9.34 7.46
N ASP A 36 17.12 -10.09 7.99
CA ASP A 36 18.24 -9.52 8.78
C ASP A 36 19.02 -8.45 8.01
N TRP A 37 19.10 -8.59 6.69
CA TRP A 37 19.71 -7.61 5.82
C TRP A 37 18.99 -6.25 5.83
N ALA A 38 17.64 -6.25 5.89
CA ALA A 38 16.84 -5.03 5.96
C ALA A 38 17.02 -4.34 7.32
N LYS A 39 17.03 -5.11 8.40
CA LYS A 39 17.35 -4.59 9.74
C LYS A 39 18.75 -3.97 9.79
N ALA A 40 19.75 -4.65 9.24
CA ALA A 40 21.12 -4.13 9.18
C ALA A 40 21.23 -2.87 8.31
N ALA A 41 20.44 -2.72 7.26
CA ALA A 41 20.35 -1.50 6.46
C ALA A 41 19.75 -0.34 7.26
N LEU A 42 18.64 -0.59 7.98
CA LEU A 42 18.03 0.39 8.88
C LEU A 42 18.97 0.88 9.97
N GLU A 43 19.73 -0.01 10.62
CA GLU A 43 20.68 0.35 11.67
C GLU A 43 21.77 1.32 11.17
N LYS A 44 22.12 1.28 9.89
CA LYS A 44 23.10 2.16 9.25
C LYS A 44 22.52 3.46 8.71
N SER A 45 21.20 3.58 8.66
CA SER A 45 20.54 4.77 8.12
C SER A 45 20.79 5.99 9.02
N PRO A 46 21.17 7.15 8.48
CA PRO A 46 21.35 8.38 9.23
C PRO A 46 20.04 9.11 9.51
N ARG A 47 18.92 8.72 8.86
CA ARG A 47 17.67 9.47 8.89
C ARG A 47 16.97 9.39 10.23
N HIS A 48 16.27 10.47 10.60
CA HIS A 48 15.42 10.49 11.79
C HIS A 48 14.22 9.57 11.59
N ARG A 49 13.99 8.68 12.55
CA ARG A 49 12.91 7.71 12.58
C ARG A 49 12.27 7.68 13.94
N GLU A 50 10.96 7.59 13.99
CA GLU A 50 10.22 7.49 15.24
C GLU A 50 8.97 6.63 15.10
N TYR A 51 8.48 6.09 16.21
CA TYR A 51 7.16 5.49 16.30
C TYR A 51 6.20 6.49 16.91
N VAL A 52 5.09 6.74 16.21
CA VAL A 52 4.08 7.72 16.64
C VAL A 52 2.74 7.03 16.79
N PRO A 53 2.07 7.14 17.97
CA PRO A 53 0.70 6.67 18.13
C PRO A 53 -0.26 7.68 17.49
N ILE A 54 -0.82 7.33 16.33
CA ILE A 54 -1.82 8.12 15.63
C ILE A 54 -3.19 7.71 16.14
N LYS A 55 -3.89 8.64 16.81
CA LYS A 55 -5.21 8.38 17.40
C LYS A 55 -6.34 8.76 16.46
N HIS A 56 -7.33 7.88 16.34
CA HIS A 56 -8.61 8.18 15.73
C HIS A 56 -9.72 7.36 16.42
N GLY A 57 -10.81 8.02 16.81
CA GLY A 57 -11.80 7.40 17.70
C GLY A 57 -11.14 6.83 18.97
N ASP A 58 -11.51 5.62 19.33
CA ASP A 58 -10.93 4.89 20.47
C ASP A 58 -9.66 4.09 20.12
N ARG A 59 -9.19 4.17 18.86
CA ARG A 59 -8.05 3.43 18.36
C ARG A 59 -6.78 4.29 18.33
N ALA A 60 -5.63 3.68 18.62
CA ALA A 60 -4.31 4.25 18.39
C ALA A 60 -3.51 3.32 17.46
N VAL A 61 -3.11 3.82 16.29
CA VAL A 61 -2.28 3.10 15.33
C VAL A 61 -0.84 3.55 15.50
N GLN A 62 0.05 2.61 15.81
CA GLN A 62 1.48 2.89 15.82
C GLN A 62 1.98 3.03 14.39
N ALA A 63 2.52 4.18 14.04
CA ALA A 63 3.11 4.41 12.72
C ALA A 63 4.62 4.59 12.85
N PHE A 64 5.36 3.91 11.99
CA PHE A 64 6.78 4.16 11.79
C PHE A 64 6.90 5.34 10.83
N VAL A 65 7.46 6.44 11.31
CA VAL A 65 7.61 7.69 10.57
C VAL A 65 9.08 7.92 10.28
N VAL A 66 9.40 8.18 9.01
CA VAL A 66 10.77 8.48 8.58
C VAL A 66 10.80 9.84 7.90
N TYR A 67 11.76 10.65 8.29
CA TYR A 67 11.95 12.00 7.75
C TYR A 67 13.17 12.06 6.83
N PRO A 68 13.08 12.76 5.69
CA PRO A 68 14.24 13.03 4.86
C PRO A 68 15.15 14.08 5.51
N GLU A 69 16.44 14.02 5.19
CA GLU A 69 17.42 15.01 5.65
C GLU A 69 17.44 16.26 4.75
N VAL A 70 16.38 17.04 4.81
CA VAL A 70 16.20 18.26 4.01
C VAL A 70 15.68 19.42 4.87
N SER A 71 15.97 20.66 4.46
CA SER A 71 15.57 21.87 5.19
C SER A 71 14.30 22.54 4.64
N HIS A 72 13.62 21.95 3.65
CA HIS A 72 12.40 22.48 3.04
C HIS A 72 11.23 21.54 3.23
N LYS A 73 10.01 22.03 3.03
CA LYS A 73 8.81 21.22 3.12
C LYS A 73 8.72 20.25 1.95
N VAL A 74 8.35 19.02 2.25
CA VAL A 74 8.32 17.89 1.29
C VAL A 74 6.97 17.17 1.27
N PRO A 75 6.68 16.39 0.21
CA PRO A 75 5.48 15.55 0.15
C PRO A 75 5.50 14.42 1.18
N VAL A 76 4.29 13.92 1.49
CA VAL A 76 4.06 12.78 2.36
C VAL A 76 3.68 11.56 1.54
N ILE A 77 4.21 10.40 1.90
CA ILE A 77 3.81 9.08 1.40
C ILE A 77 3.23 8.29 2.58
N VAL A 78 1.96 7.87 2.47
CA VAL A 78 1.44 6.80 3.32
C VAL A 78 1.83 5.48 2.69
N MET A 79 2.65 4.69 3.38
CA MET A 79 3.15 3.42 2.88
C MET A 79 2.45 2.25 3.56
N ILE A 80 1.85 1.36 2.77
CA ILE A 80 1.07 0.21 3.26
C ILE A 80 1.90 -1.05 3.09
N HIS A 81 2.15 -1.72 4.21
CA HIS A 81 2.96 -2.95 4.30
C HIS A 81 2.34 -4.14 3.55
N GLU A 82 3.16 -5.18 3.32
CA GLU A 82 2.73 -6.47 2.77
C GLU A 82 1.86 -7.26 3.77
N ILE A 83 1.44 -8.46 3.37
CA ILE A 83 0.75 -9.45 4.23
C ILE A 83 1.56 -9.82 5.49
N PHE A 84 2.82 -9.43 5.55
CA PHE A 84 3.76 -9.69 6.64
C PHE A 84 3.78 -8.60 7.73
N GLY A 85 2.81 -7.68 7.70
CA GLY A 85 2.75 -6.57 8.65
C GLY A 85 3.87 -5.54 8.43
N LEU A 86 4.09 -4.70 9.43
CA LEU A 86 5.17 -3.70 9.43
C LEU A 86 6.52 -4.38 9.74
N SER A 87 6.96 -5.23 8.81
CA SER A 87 8.21 -6.00 8.88
C SER A 87 9.46 -5.10 8.76
N ASP A 88 10.64 -5.66 9.02
CA ASP A 88 11.89 -4.91 8.87
C ASP A 88 12.12 -4.46 7.43
N TRP A 89 11.71 -5.25 6.42
CA TRP A 89 11.74 -4.80 5.04
C TRP A 89 10.78 -3.62 4.79
N ALA A 90 9.58 -3.64 5.35
CA ALA A 90 8.65 -2.53 5.20
C ALA A 90 9.20 -1.24 5.81
N LYS A 91 9.85 -1.34 6.98
CA LYS A 91 10.54 -0.20 7.63
C LYS A 91 11.72 0.30 6.78
N GLU A 92 12.48 -0.62 6.20
CA GLU A 92 13.62 -0.29 5.34
C GLU A 92 13.17 0.38 4.03
N MET A 93 12.10 -0.11 3.39
CA MET A 93 11.51 0.53 2.22
C MET A 93 11.00 1.95 2.54
N ALA A 94 10.43 2.16 3.72
CA ALA A 94 10.05 3.50 4.18
C ALA A 94 11.28 4.42 4.30
N ASP A 95 12.38 3.90 4.81
CA ASP A 95 13.65 4.62 4.92
C ASP A 95 14.26 4.93 3.54
N GLU A 96 14.23 4.00 2.59
CA GLU A 96 14.67 4.25 1.20
C GLU A 96 13.85 5.35 0.51
N LEU A 97 12.52 5.35 0.69
CA LEU A 97 11.65 6.40 0.15
C LEU A 97 11.94 7.76 0.81
N ALA A 98 12.23 7.77 2.11
CA ALA A 98 12.63 8.99 2.80
C ALA A 98 14.00 9.50 2.30
N ALA A 99 14.92 8.63 1.92
CA ALA A 99 16.18 8.99 1.26
C ALA A 99 15.98 9.77 -0.05
N GLN A 100 14.82 9.59 -0.68
CA GLN A 100 14.46 10.30 -1.92
C GLN A 100 13.75 11.65 -1.68
N GLY A 101 13.68 12.10 -0.43
CA GLY A 101 13.15 13.41 -0.08
C GLY A 101 11.66 13.43 0.27
N TYR A 102 11.10 12.34 0.79
CA TYR A 102 9.69 12.23 1.20
C TYR A 102 9.58 11.97 2.70
N ILE A 103 8.57 12.53 3.36
CA ILE A 103 8.15 12.05 4.68
C ILE A 103 7.35 10.77 4.43
N VAL A 104 7.72 9.68 5.10
CA VAL A 104 7.03 8.40 4.95
C VAL A 104 6.34 8.03 6.25
N ILE A 105 5.03 7.79 6.17
CA ILE A 105 4.21 7.31 7.28
C ILE A 105 3.85 5.85 6.98
N ALA A 106 4.40 4.93 7.72
CA ALA A 106 4.12 3.50 7.58
C ALA A 106 3.35 3.00 8.81
N PRO A 107 1.99 2.99 8.78
CA PRO A 107 1.20 2.52 9.91
C PRO A 107 1.34 1.02 10.09
N ASP A 108 1.49 0.57 11.32
CA ASP A 108 1.30 -0.83 11.70
C ASP A 108 -0.20 -1.12 11.84
N LEU A 109 -0.82 -1.62 10.78
CA LEU A 109 -2.26 -1.89 10.75
C LEU A 109 -2.69 -3.00 11.71
N LEU A 110 -1.72 -3.74 12.28
CA LEU A 110 -1.95 -4.71 13.35
C LEU A 110 -1.86 -4.09 14.76
N SER A 111 -1.71 -2.77 14.89
CA SER A 111 -1.69 -2.10 16.20
C SER A 111 -2.88 -2.50 17.05
N GLY A 112 -2.64 -2.97 18.27
CA GLY A 112 -3.66 -3.43 19.19
C GLY A 112 -4.21 -4.85 18.93
N ALA A 113 -3.90 -5.47 17.79
CA ALA A 113 -4.39 -6.82 17.44
C ALA A 113 -3.45 -7.95 17.91
N GLY A 114 -2.21 -7.62 18.21
CA GLY A 114 -1.23 -8.58 18.70
C GLY A 114 -1.40 -8.93 20.19
N PRO A 115 -0.70 -9.95 20.68
CA PRO A 115 -0.64 -10.30 22.08
C PRO A 115 -0.38 -9.07 22.96
N ASN A 116 -1.09 -8.97 24.07
CA ASN A 116 -1.02 -7.85 25.03
C ASN A 116 -1.28 -6.46 24.41
N GLY A 117 -2.05 -6.40 23.32
CA GLY A 117 -2.35 -5.15 22.64
C GLY A 117 -1.19 -4.62 21.78
N GLY A 118 -0.21 -5.45 21.45
CA GLY A 118 0.90 -5.10 20.58
C GLY A 118 0.52 -5.05 19.10
N GLY A 119 1.49 -4.69 18.26
CA GLY A 119 1.39 -4.68 16.79
C GLY A 119 2.05 -5.89 16.15
N THR A 120 2.58 -5.70 14.94
CA THR A 120 3.24 -6.74 14.13
C THR A 120 4.31 -7.52 14.90
N ASP A 121 5.19 -6.82 15.63
CA ASP A 121 6.32 -7.42 16.33
C ASP A 121 5.91 -8.27 17.56
N ALA A 122 4.66 -8.20 18.02
CA ALA A 122 4.15 -8.96 19.15
C ALA A 122 3.68 -10.37 18.77
N PHE A 123 3.51 -10.68 17.49
CA PHE A 123 3.07 -12.01 17.06
C PHE A 123 4.20 -13.03 17.11
N PRO A 124 3.91 -14.31 17.42
CA PRO A 124 4.93 -15.36 17.63
C PRO A 124 5.60 -15.85 16.34
N GLY A 125 5.25 -15.30 15.19
CA GLY A 125 5.84 -15.65 13.89
C GLY A 125 5.02 -15.18 12.70
N GLN A 126 5.61 -15.31 11.53
CA GLN A 126 5.07 -14.77 10.28
C GLN A 126 3.69 -15.32 9.90
N ASP A 127 3.42 -16.62 10.16
CA ASP A 127 2.11 -17.21 9.88
C ASP A 127 1.00 -16.59 10.73
N ALA A 128 1.29 -16.22 11.98
CA ALA A 128 0.34 -15.55 12.84
C ALA A 128 0.08 -14.12 12.36
N VAL A 129 1.11 -13.40 11.95
CA VAL A 129 1.00 -12.06 11.32
C VAL A 129 0.15 -12.14 10.05
N THR A 130 0.44 -13.09 9.16
CA THR A 130 -0.28 -13.25 7.89
C THR A 130 -1.77 -13.51 8.11
N ARG A 131 -2.13 -14.37 9.07
CA ARG A 131 -3.53 -14.60 9.43
C ARG A 131 -4.18 -13.34 9.99
N ALA A 132 -3.50 -12.63 10.86
CA ALA A 132 -4.01 -11.40 11.46
C ALA A 132 -4.24 -10.30 10.43
N VAL A 133 -3.28 -10.05 9.52
CA VAL A 133 -3.43 -9.08 8.42
C VAL A 133 -4.57 -9.47 7.49
N SER A 134 -4.72 -10.76 7.17
CA SER A 134 -5.81 -11.27 6.32
C SER A 134 -7.19 -11.06 6.96
N GLY A 135 -7.26 -11.01 8.29
CA GLY A 135 -8.50 -10.82 9.06
C GLY A 135 -8.89 -9.36 9.30
N LEU A 136 -8.07 -8.38 8.88
CA LEU A 136 -8.38 -6.97 9.06
C LEU A 136 -9.59 -6.56 8.22
N SER A 137 -10.54 -5.86 8.85
CA SER A 137 -11.69 -5.32 8.13
C SER A 137 -11.27 -4.16 7.22
N ALA A 138 -11.97 -4.03 6.08
CA ALA A 138 -11.70 -2.95 5.13
C ALA A 138 -11.92 -1.57 5.76
N ASP A 139 -12.97 -1.43 6.57
CA ASP A 139 -13.32 -0.17 7.24
C ASP A 139 -12.24 0.26 8.24
N GLN A 140 -11.73 -0.68 9.05
CA GLN A 140 -10.64 -0.39 9.98
C GLN A 140 -9.38 0.05 9.21
N VAL A 141 -9.00 -0.69 8.18
CA VAL A 141 -7.82 -0.34 7.36
C VAL A 141 -7.98 1.04 6.75
N THR A 142 -9.16 1.35 6.21
CA THR A 142 -9.44 2.66 5.61
C THR A 142 -9.34 3.78 6.64
N ALA A 143 -9.93 3.61 7.83
CA ALA A 143 -9.87 4.60 8.91
C ALA A 143 -8.44 4.80 9.44
N ASP A 144 -7.66 3.73 9.58
CA ASP A 144 -6.26 3.79 9.99
C ASP A 144 -5.41 4.56 8.95
N LEU A 145 -5.66 4.33 7.65
CA LEU A 145 -4.96 5.02 6.56
C LEU A 145 -5.35 6.50 6.45
N ASP A 146 -6.63 6.83 6.67
CA ASP A 146 -7.08 8.23 6.73
C ASP A 146 -6.41 8.98 7.88
N ALA A 147 -6.35 8.35 9.06
CA ALA A 147 -5.68 8.93 10.22
C ALA A 147 -4.18 9.16 9.96
N ALA A 148 -3.50 8.19 9.33
CA ALA A 148 -2.09 8.30 8.94
C ALA A 148 -1.86 9.42 7.91
N ALA A 149 -2.74 9.53 6.91
CA ALA A 149 -2.69 10.57 5.90
C ALA A 149 -2.90 11.97 6.49
N ASP A 150 -3.89 12.11 7.36
CA ASP A 150 -4.20 13.39 8.02
C ASP A 150 -3.11 13.80 8.99
N TYR A 151 -2.51 12.85 9.72
CA TYR A 151 -1.34 13.10 10.55
C TYR A 151 -0.18 13.61 9.71
N GLY A 152 0.18 12.90 8.63
CA GLY A 152 1.29 13.28 7.77
C GLY A 152 1.11 14.67 7.15
N LYS A 153 -0.09 15.01 6.68
CA LYS A 153 -0.40 16.34 6.11
C LYS A 153 -0.28 17.48 7.11
N LYS A 154 -0.49 17.22 8.40
CA LYS A 154 -0.39 18.22 9.48
C LYS A 154 1.04 18.46 9.96
N LEU A 155 2.00 17.61 9.57
CA LEU A 155 3.39 17.79 9.96
C LEU A 155 3.93 19.15 9.47
N PRO A 156 4.67 19.91 10.30
CA PRO A 156 5.23 21.20 9.90
C PRO A 156 6.14 21.11 8.67
N ALA A 157 6.82 19.97 8.49
CA ALA A 157 7.70 19.69 7.36
C ALA A 157 6.96 19.24 6.08
N ALA A 158 5.64 19.01 6.15
CA ALA A 158 4.85 18.61 4.99
C ALA A 158 4.50 19.81 4.10
N ASN A 159 4.51 19.61 2.77
CA ASN A 159 4.13 20.62 1.77
C ASN A 159 2.67 20.51 1.30
N GLY A 160 1.87 19.64 1.93
CA GLY A 160 0.46 19.41 1.62
C GLY A 160 0.19 18.38 0.53
N LYS A 161 1.21 17.89 -0.20
CA LYS A 161 1.05 16.81 -1.18
C LYS A 161 1.07 15.46 -0.51
N LEU A 162 0.13 14.61 -0.91
CA LEU A 162 -0.09 13.29 -0.34
C LEU A 162 -0.04 12.22 -1.42
N PHE A 163 0.73 11.19 -1.17
CA PHE A 163 0.82 9.98 -1.98
C PHE A 163 0.46 8.76 -1.13
N VAL A 164 0.01 7.70 -1.79
CA VAL A 164 -0.10 6.38 -1.18
C VAL A 164 0.70 5.37 -2.00
N ALA A 165 1.41 4.49 -1.31
CA ALA A 165 2.13 3.37 -1.92
C ALA A 165 1.87 2.11 -1.12
N GLY A 166 1.59 1.00 -1.78
CA GLY A 166 1.34 -0.26 -1.10
C GLY A 166 1.89 -1.45 -1.87
N PHE A 167 2.25 -2.50 -1.13
CA PHE A 167 2.93 -3.68 -1.64
C PHE A 167 2.13 -4.94 -1.32
N CYS A 168 1.96 -5.86 -2.26
CA CYS A 168 1.23 -7.13 -2.09
C CYS A 168 -0.22 -6.88 -1.64
N TRP A 169 -0.60 -7.39 -0.47
CA TRP A 169 -1.87 -7.07 0.19
C TRP A 169 -2.06 -5.54 0.31
N GLY A 170 -1.02 -4.83 0.75
CA GLY A 170 -1.01 -3.37 0.82
C GLY A 170 -1.14 -2.70 -0.55
N GLY A 171 -0.70 -3.33 -1.63
CA GLY A 171 -0.91 -2.86 -3.00
C GLY A 171 -2.41 -2.80 -3.35
N GLY A 172 -3.17 -3.86 -3.01
CA GLY A 172 -4.62 -3.82 -3.13
C GLY A 172 -5.28 -2.76 -2.25
N LYS A 173 -4.76 -2.54 -1.03
CA LYS A 173 -5.25 -1.49 -0.12
C LYS A 173 -4.91 -0.08 -0.63
N SER A 174 -3.75 0.13 -1.23
CA SER A 174 -3.38 1.39 -1.89
C SER A 174 -4.35 1.71 -3.04
N PHE A 175 -4.71 0.72 -3.84
CA PHE A 175 -5.68 0.89 -4.92
C PHE A 175 -7.08 1.20 -4.39
N ALA A 176 -7.55 0.48 -3.38
CA ALA A 176 -8.83 0.74 -2.73
C ALA A 176 -8.86 2.13 -2.05
N PHE A 177 -7.77 2.53 -1.41
CA PHE A 177 -7.63 3.83 -0.78
C PHE A 177 -7.69 4.98 -1.81
N ALA A 178 -7.20 4.77 -3.04
CA ALA A 178 -7.33 5.74 -4.13
C ALA A 178 -8.80 5.95 -4.57
N ALA A 179 -9.67 4.96 -4.40
CA ALA A 179 -11.10 5.10 -4.64
C ALA A 179 -11.82 5.78 -3.48
N HIS A 180 -11.28 5.70 -2.27
CA HIS A 180 -11.84 6.31 -1.06
C HIS A 180 -11.37 7.75 -0.87
N ARG A 181 -10.05 8.02 -1.00
CA ARG A 181 -9.45 9.31 -0.68
C ARG A 181 -9.17 10.15 -1.93
N HIS A 182 -9.77 11.34 -2.01
CA HIS A 182 -9.78 12.14 -3.24
C HIS A 182 -8.73 13.26 -3.30
N ASP A 183 -7.95 13.47 -2.23
CA ASP A 183 -6.88 14.48 -2.18
C ASP A 183 -5.47 13.89 -2.40
N LEU A 184 -5.40 12.67 -2.93
CA LEU A 184 -4.14 12.04 -3.31
C LEU A 184 -3.56 12.69 -4.56
N SER A 185 -2.24 12.91 -4.57
CA SER A 185 -1.50 13.33 -5.77
C SER A 185 -1.26 12.17 -6.73
N ALA A 186 -1.09 10.96 -6.22
CA ALA A 186 -1.06 9.70 -6.96
C ALA A 186 -1.12 8.49 -6.00
N ALA A 187 -1.48 7.32 -6.55
CA ALA A 187 -1.41 6.03 -5.87
C ALA A 187 -0.46 5.07 -6.62
N PHE A 188 0.38 4.36 -5.86
CA PHE A 188 1.34 3.38 -6.34
C PHE A 188 0.94 1.99 -5.86
N VAL A 189 0.67 1.10 -6.80
CA VAL A 189 0.11 -0.23 -6.57
C VAL A 189 1.13 -1.28 -7.01
N PHE A 190 1.82 -1.88 -6.06
CA PHE A 190 2.77 -2.96 -6.33
C PHE A 190 2.08 -4.31 -6.15
N TYR A 191 1.97 -5.06 -7.25
CA TYR A 191 1.38 -6.42 -7.33
C TYR A 191 0.13 -6.60 -6.46
N GLY A 192 -0.79 -5.61 -6.52
CA GLY A 192 -2.07 -5.57 -5.80
C GLY A 192 -3.27 -5.67 -6.72
N THR A 193 -4.39 -6.21 -6.21
CA THR A 193 -5.66 -6.30 -6.93
C THR A 193 -6.41 -4.96 -6.96
N PRO A 194 -7.20 -4.67 -8.01
CA PRO A 194 -8.05 -3.50 -8.06
C PRO A 194 -9.20 -3.60 -7.04
N PRO A 195 -9.79 -2.45 -6.63
CA PRO A 195 -11.08 -2.44 -5.93
C PRO A 195 -12.21 -2.88 -6.88
N PRO A 196 -13.37 -3.29 -6.35
CA PRO A 196 -14.53 -3.67 -7.16
C PRO A 196 -15.06 -2.52 -8.03
N ASP A 197 -14.93 -1.28 -7.56
CA ASP A 197 -15.35 -0.07 -8.26
C ASP A 197 -14.18 0.93 -8.34
N VAL A 198 -13.88 1.36 -9.56
CA VAL A 198 -12.83 2.33 -9.86
C VAL A 198 -13.38 3.73 -10.19
N THR A 199 -14.70 3.88 -10.23
CA THR A 199 -15.34 5.13 -10.71
C THR A 199 -15.09 6.33 -9.81
N ALA A 200 -14.91 6.10 -8.50
CA ALA A 200 -14.62 7.14 -7.52
C ALA A 200 -13.16 7.62 -7.53
N ILE A 201 -12.24 6.93 -8.20
CA ILE A 201 -10.82 7.29 -8.25
C ILE A 201 -10.65 8.65 -8.91
N THR A 202 -9.89 9.55 -8.26
CA THR A 202 -9.58 10.88 -8.79
C THR A 202 -8.10 11.05 -9.12
N ALA A 203 -7.23 10.40 -8.36
CA ALA A 203 -5.79 10.46 -8.53
C ALA A 203 -5.29 9.51 -9.63
N PRO A 204 -4.16 9.80 -10.29
CA PRO A 204 -3.48 8.84 -11.13
C PRO A 204 -3.09 7.60 -10.33
N VAL A 205 -3.28 6.42 -10.92
CA VAL A 205 -2.86 5.13 -10.36
C VAL A 205 -1.76 4.53 -11.22
N TYR A 206 -0.64 4.20 -10.61
CA TYR A 206 0.51 3.57 -11.24
C TYR A 206 0.66 2.15 -10.74
N GLY A 207 0.54 1.18 -11.65
CA GLY A 207 0.62 -0.25 -11.36
C GLY A 207 2.01 -0.82 -11.65
N PHE A 208 2.47 -1.73 -10.79
CA PHE A 208 3.76 -2.43 -10.89
C PHE A 208 3.50 -3.92 -10.68
N TYR A 209 3.55 -4.70 -11.74
CA TYR A 209 3.11 -6.09 -11.76
C TYR A 209 4.23 -7.02 -12.19
N ALA A 210 4.16 -8.27 -11.78
CA ALA A 210 5.16 -9.28 -12.09
C ALA A 210 4.61 -10.27 -13.14
N GLU A 211 5.40 -10.63 -14.16
CA GLU A 211 4.97 -11.59 -15.18
C GLU A 211 4.62 -12.95 -14.56
N ASN A 212 5.42 -13.42 -13.61
CA ASN A 212 5.23 -14.70 -12.92
C ASN A 212 4.31 -14.59 -11.68
N ASP A 213 3.32 -13.70 -11.73
CA ASP A 213 2.24 -13.58 -10.75
C ASP A 213 0.87 -13.68 -11.46
N ALA A 214 0.60 -14.84 -12.02
CA ALA A 214 -0.55 -15.07 -12.91
C ALA A 214 -1.89 -14.62 -12.26
N ARG A 215 -2.06 -14.84 -10.95
CA ARG A 215 -3.29 -14.48 -10.24
C ARG A 215 -3.54 -12.97 -10.21
N ILE A 216 -2.52 -12.17 -9.98
CA ILE A 216 -2.65 -10.71 -9.92
C ILE A 216 -2.58 -10.11 -11.33
N THR A 217 -1.62 -10.54 -12.14
CA THR A 217 -1.36 -9.97 -13.46
C THR A 217 -2.52 -10.23 -14.43
N ALA A 218 -3.26 -11.34 -14.28
CA ALA A 218 -4.49 -11.58 -15.03
C ALA A 218 -5.59 -10.51 -14.80
N THR A 219 -5.53 -9.74 -13.72
CA THR A 219 -6.50 -8.66 -13.47
C THR A 219 -6.20 -7.37 -14.25
N VAL A 220 -4.95 -7.20 -14.74
CA VAL A 220 -4.48 -5.93 -15.34
C VAL A 220 -5.26 -5.53 -16.59
N PRO A 221 -5.55 -6.43 -17.57
CA PRO A 221 -6.31 -6.05 -18.76
C PRO A 221 -7.71 -5.52 -18.43
N ALA A 222 -8.49 -6.27 -17.63
CA ALA A 222 -9.82 -5.88 -17.24
C ALA A 222 -9.84 -4.58 -16.40
N THR A 223 -8.83 -4.39 -15.54
CA THR A 223 -8.65 -3.14 -14.77
C THR A 223 -8.37 -1.97 -15.69
N THR A 224 -7.51 -2.17 -16.71
CA THR A 224 -7.19 -1.13 -17.70
C THR A 224 -8.43 -0.68 -18.46
N ASP A 225 -9.26 -1.63 -18.89
CA ASP A 225 -10.52 -1.34 -19.58
C ASP A 225 -11.52 -0.60 -18.68
N ALA A 226 -11.67 -1.04 -17.42
CA ALA A 226 -12.56 -0.39 -16.46
C ALA A 226 -12.11 1.05 -16.15
N MET A 227 -10.83 1.26 -15.87
CA MET A 227 -10.25 2.59 -15.62
C MET A 227 -10.41 3.51 -16.83
N LYS A 228 -10.17 3.00 -18.04
CA LYS A 228 -10.36 3.74 -19.28
C LYS A 228 -11.84 4.10 -19.50
N ALA A 229 -12.75 3.16 -19.30
CA ALA A 229 -14.19 3.40 -19.41
C ALA A 229 -14.68 4.46 -18.41
N ALA A 230 -14.11 4.47 -17.20
CA ALA A 230 -14.38 5.48 -16.16
C ALA A 230 -13.65 6.82 -16.39
N GLY A 231 -12.83 6.96 -17.44
CA GLY A 231 -12.03 8.18 -17.70
C GLY A 231 -10.93 8.41 -16.68
N LYS A 232 -10.42 7.35 -16.04
CA LYS A 232 -9.40 7.43 -14.98
C LYS A 232 -8.01 7.14 -15.54
N LYS A 233 -6.99 7.79 -14.94
CA LYS A 233 -5.61 7.55 -15.33
C LYS A 233 -5.07 6.31 -14.62
N TYR A 234 -4.76 5.28 -15.39
CA TYR A 234 -4.10 4.05 -14.94
C TYR A 234 -2.93 3.72 -15.87
N ASP A 235 -1.76 3.51 -15.28
CA ASP A 235 -0.52 3.24 -16.00
C ASP A 235 0.17 2.02 -15.37
N PRO A 236 -0.19 0.79 -15.81
CA PRO A 236 0.42 -0.44 -15.35
C PRO A 236 1.66 -0.80 -16.15
N VAL A 237 2.68 -1.36 -15.48
CA VAL A 237 3.84 -2.01 -16.08
C VAL A 237 3.96 -3.42 -15.54
N ILE A 238 4.18 -4.39 -16.42
CA ILE A 238 4.48 -5.78 -16.09
C ILE A 238 5.98 -5.98 -16.30
N TYR A 239 6.67 -6.48 -15.26
CA TYR A 239 8.11 -6.72 -15.27
C TYR A 239 8.40 -8.18 -15.65
N ASP A 240 9.13 -8.37 -16.75
CA ASP A 240 9.44 -9.67 -17.33
C ASP A 240 10.22 -10.56 -16.36
N GLY A 241 9.83 -11.82 -16.24
CA GLY A 241 10.47 -12.83 -15.40
C GLY A 241 10.33 -12.60 -13.88
N ALA A 242 9.78 -11.46 -13.46
CA ALA A 242 9.62 -11.14 -12.04
C ALA A 242 8.52 -11.99 -11.39
N GLY A 243 8.71 -12.34 -10.12
CA GLY A 243 7.73 -12.98 -9.28
C GLY A 243 6.97 -12.00 -8.37
N HIS A 244 5.87 -12.49 -7.76
CA HIS A 244 5.15 -11.74 -6.75
C HIS A 244 6.09 -11.26 -5.62
N GLY A 245 5.96 -10.01 -5.18
CA GLY A 245 6.81 -9.47 -4.11
C GLY A 245 8.22 -9.11 -4.58
N PHE A 246 8.44 -8.85 -5.88
CA PHE A 246 9.77 -8.58 -6.44
C PHE A 246 10.47 -7.39 -5.78
N MET A 247 9.76 -6.43 -5.19
CA MET A 247 10.40 -5.31 -4.48
C MET A 247 11.21 -5.81 -3.28
N ARG A 248 10.64 -6.73 -2.49
CA ARG A 248 11.32 -7.35 -1.37
C ARG A 248 12.28 -8.45 -1.82
N ALA A 249 11.82 -9.34 -2.69
CA ALA A 249 12.62 -10.47 -3.17
C ALA A 249 13.84 -10.03 -4.01
N GLY A 250 13.73 -8.92 -4.75
CA GLY A 250 14.82 -8.38 -5.56
C GLY A 250 15.88 -7.62 -4.75
N GLN A 251 15.57 -7.26 -3.51
CA GLN A 251 16.47 -6.59 -2.58
C GLN A 251 17.23 -7.57 -1.67
N ALA A 252 16.71 -8.80 -1.54
CA ALA A 252 17.34 -9.83 -0.73
C ALA A 252 18.75 -10.19 -1.27
N PRO A 253 19.70 -10.58 -0.41
CA PRO A 253 21.05 -10.94 -0.82
C PRO A 253 21.14 -12.09 -1.83
N ASP A 254 20.15 -12.98 -1.80
CA ASP A 254 19.99 -14.17 -2.67
C ASP A 254 19.00 -13.95 -3.83
N ALA A 255 18.69 -12.67 -4.15
CA ALA A 255 17.75 -12.32 -5.20
C ALA A 255 18.18 -12.90 -6.56
N ASN A 256 17.23 -13.49 -7.30
CA ASN A 256 17.45 -13.82 -8.69
C ASN A 256 17.50 -12.55 -9.58
N ASP A 257 18.12 -12.68 -10.75
CA ASP A 257 18.37 -11.52 -11.64
C ASP A 257 17.07 -10.85 -12.09
N ALA A 258 15.99 -11.59 -12.35
CA ALA A 258 14.73 -11.04 -12.80
C ALA A 258 14.06 -10.17 -11.70
N ASN A 259 14.01 -10.66 -10.47
CA ASN A 259 13.48 -9.88 -9.35
C ASN A 259 14.35 -8.67 -9.02
N LYS A 260 15.69 -8.81 -9.09
CA LYS A 260 16.62 -7.69 -8.89
C LYS A 260 16.39 -6.59 -9.91
N LYS A 261 16.34 -6.97 -11.20
CA LYS A 261 16.06 -6.03 -12.30
C LYS A 261 14.70 -5.35 -12.12
N ALA A 262 13.65 -6.12 -11.83
CA ALA A 262 12.31 -5.58 -11.63
C ALA A 262 12.23 -4.63 -10.43
N ARG A 263 12.93 -4.95 -9.33
CA ARG A 263 13.04 -4.06 -8.16
C ARG A 263 13.70 -2.74 -8.54
N ASP A 264 14.83 -2.77 -9.22
CA ASP A 264 15.59 -1.57 -9.57
C ASP A 264 14.83 -0.69 -10.58
N GLU A 265 14.24 -1.28 -11.60
CA GLU A 265 13.40 -0.58 -12.59
C GLU A 265 12.11 -0.05 -11.96
N GLY A 266 11.44 -0.86 -11.13
CA GLY A 266 10.22 -0.48 -10.41
C GLY A 266 10.45 0.67 -9.44
N PHE A 267 11.50 0.62 -8.64
CA PHE A 267 11.86 1.70 -7.72
C PHE A 267 12.20 2.98 -8.49
N LYS A 268 13.06 2.89 -9.50
CA LYS A 268 13.40 4.03 -10.37
C LYS A 268 12.17 4.67 -11.01
N ARG A 269 11.24 3.86 -11.53
CA ARG A 269 9.97 4.33 -12.09
C ARG A 269 9.11 5.03 -11.04
N MET A 270 8.98 4.45 -9.85
CA MET A 270 8.23 5.07 -8.74
C MET A 270 8.79 6.45 -8.38
N ILE A 271 10.11 6.58 -8.20
CA ILE A 271 10.75 7.85 -7.84
C ILE A 271 10.54 8.90 -8.94
N SER A 272 10.68 8.54 -10.22
CA SER A 272 10.42 9.42 -11.35
C SER A 272 8.97 9.93 -11.36
N LEU A 273 8.01 9.04 -11.11
CA LEU A 273 6.58 9.38 -11.08
C LEU A 273 6.21 10.22 -9.85
N LEU A 274 6.78 9.95 -8.69
CA LEU A 274 6.65 10.77 -7.49
C LEU A 274 7.14 12.20 -7.76
N GLY A 275 8.31 12.37 -8.37
CA GLY A 275 8.87 13.67 -8.74
C GLY A 275 7.96 14.42 -9.72
N SER A 276 7.49 13.77 -10.77
CA SER A 276 6.62 14.36 -11.80
C SER A 276 5.29 14.83 -11.22
N ASN A 277 4.64 14.02 -10.37
CA ASN A 277 3.37 14.37 -9.72
C ASN A 277 3.58 15.41 -8.59
N SER A 278 4.78 15.48 -8.01
CA SER A 278 5.16 16.56 -7.10
C SER A 278 5.29 17.90 -7.81
N ALA A 279 5.78 17.94 -9.02
CA ALA A 279 5.95 19.15 -9.82
C ALA A 279 4.63 19.64 -10.47
N ALA A 280 3.78 18.73 -10.94
CA ALA A 280 2.56 19.04 -11.69
C ALA A 280 1.57 19.93 -10.92
N SER A 281 1.45 19.73 -9.61
CA SER A 281 0.58 20.54 -8.76
C SER A 281 1.17 21.91 -8.37
N ALA A 282 2.41 22.20 -8.74
CA ALA A 282 3.03 23.49 -8.49
C ALA A 282 2.82 24.52 -9.62
N ARG A 283 2.24 24.11 -10.77
CA ARG A 283 1.89 25.05 -11.85
C ARG A 283 0.59 25.77 -11.47
N PRO A 284 0.59 27.12 -11.33
CA PRO A 284 -0.66 27.87 -11.23
C PRO A 284 -1.52 27.57 -12.46
N ALA A 285 -2.83 27.44 -12.28
CA ALA A 285 -3.76 27.36 -13.40
C ALA A 285 -3.46 28.52 -14.37
N GLN A 286 -2.97 28.22 -15.56
CA GLN A 286 -2.81 29.22 -16.59
C GLN A 286 -4.19 29.78 -16.87
N LYS A 287 -4.39 31.08 -16.51
CA LYS A 287 -5.56 31.85 -16.90
C LYS A 287 -5.70 31.71 -18.42
N PRO A 288 -6.87 31.33 -18.96
CA PRO A 288 -7.03 31.24 -20.40
C PRO A 288 -6.64 32.61 -21.01
N ALA A 289 -5.73 32.55 -21.98
CA ALA A 289 -5.30 33.73 -22.72
C ALA A 289 -6.56 34.37 -23.30
N GLY A 290 -6.85 35.60 -22.87
CA GLY A 290 -7.96 36.37 -23.35
C GLY A 290 -7.84 36.56 -24.85
N GLY A 291 -8.74 35.90 -25.61
CA GLY A 291 -8.94 36.17 -27.02
C GLY A 291 -9.39 37.60 -27.19
N GLY A 292 -8.56 38.45 -27.81
CA GLY A 292 -8.90 39.78 -28.19
C GLY A 292 -10.12 39.76 -29.12
N SER A 293 -11.24 40.24 -28.64
CA SER A 293 -12.42 40.55 -29.47
C SER A 293 -12.21 41.89 -30.10
N THR A 294 -12.01 41.92 -31.40
CA THR A 294 -12.16 43.09 -32.28
C THR A 294 -13.65 43.53 -32.29
N PRO A 295 -14.00 44.81 -32.12
CA PRO A 295 -15.40 45.18 -32.13
C PRO A 295 -15.94 45.20 -33.56
N ALA A 296 -16.90 44.37 -33.87
CA ALA A 296 -17.71 44.44 -35.09
C ALA A 296 -18.88 45.43 -34.86
N LYS A 297 -19.04 46.36 -35.83
CA LYS A 297 -20.03 47.43 -35.88
C LYS A 297 -21.47 46.90 -35.78
N ALA A 298 -22.26 47.63 -35.00
CA ALA A 298 -23.71 47.53 -34.92
C ALA A 298 -24.38 47.79 -36.27
N VAL A 299 -25.30 46.91 -36.68
CA VAL A 299 -26.36 47.25 -37.63
C VAL A 299 -27.68 47.01 -36.92
N VAL A 300 -28.41 48.10 -36.77
CA VAL A 300 -29.75 48.17 -36.21
C VAL A 300 -30.75 47.71 -37.27
N ALA A 301 -31.61 46.75 -36.95
CA ALA A 301 -32.87 46.57 -37.66
C ALA A 301 -33.97 46.26 -36.65
N ALA A 302 -35.00 47.07 -36.64
CA ALA A 302 -36.16 47.06 -35.78
C ALA A 302 -37.27 46.15 -36.37
N ALA A 303 -38.24 45.87 -35.50
CA ALA A 303 -39.60 45.36 -35.68
C ALA A 303 -39.76 43.89 -35.34
N SER A 304 -40.78 43.41 -34.66
CA SER A 304 -42.08 43.93 -34.21
C SER A 304 -42.68 42.90 -33.25
N CYS A 305 -43.47 43.37 -32.30
CA CYS A 305 -44.27 42.62 -31.34
C CYS A 305 -45.19 41.58 -32.00
N HIS A 306 -45.47 40.45 -31.32
CA HIS A 306 -46.85 39.97 -31.12
C HIS A 306 -46.93 39.06 -29.89
N ASN A 307 -47.91 39.39 -29.07
CA ASN A 307 -48.45 38.68 -27.93
C ASN A 307 -49.12 37.36 -28.35
N ALA A 308 -49.09 36.36 -27.48
CA ALA A 308 -50.27 35.57 -27.10
C ALA A 308 -50.00 34.67 -25.88
N THR A 309 -50.77 34.93 -24.88
CA THR A 309 -51.15 34.21 -23.67
C THR A 309 -51.80 32.87 -23.95
N THR A 310 -51.65 31.91 -22.99
CA THR A 310 -52.63 31.10 -22.23
C THR A 310 -51.91 29.88 -21.71
N ALA A 311 -51.80 29.59 -20.42
CA ALA A 311 -52.70 29.14 -19.38
C ALA A 311 -53.15 27.64 -19.51
N GLY A 312 -53.02 26.91 -18.44
CA GLY A 312 -53.67 25.63 -18.14
C GLY A 312 -52.71 24.58 -17.60
N ASP A 313 -52.54 24.42 -16.37
CA ASP A 313 -53.22 23.74 -15.25
C ASP A 313 -53.15 22.20 -15.27
N ALA A 314 -52.81 21.74 -14.09
CA ALA A 314 -53.32 20.54 -13.35
C ALA A 314 -52.59 19.23 -13.62
N GLU A 315 -52.03 18.69 -12.64
CA GLU A 315 -52.38 17.98 -11.39
C GLU A 315 -52.28 16.46 -11.47
N HIS A 316 -51.77 15.93 -10.37
CA HIS A 316 -51.96 14.60 -9.77
C HIS A 316 -51.30 13.38 -10.46
N GLY A 317 -50.73 12.49 -9.77
CA GLY A 317 -50.84 11.90 -8.45
C GLY A 317 -49.91 10.71 -8.37
N ALA A 318 -49.34 10.59 -7.26
CA ALA A 318 -49.50 9.57 -6.24
C ALA A 318 -48.89 8.18 -6.50
N MET A 319 -47.97 7.90 -5.66
CA MET A 319 -47.91 6.83 -4.66
C MET A 319 -47.77 5.37 -5.08
N ALA A 320 -47.00 4.77 -4.26
CA ALA A 320 -47.01 3.37 -3.79
C ALA A 320 -46.01 2.44 -4.53
N ASP A 321 -45.33 1.54 -3.97
CA ASP A 321 -45.10 1.10 -2.58
C ASP A 321 -44.26 -0.18 -2.66
N MET A 322 -43.44 -0.39 -1.65
CA MET A 322 -43.09 -1.66 -1.02
C MET A 322 -42.38 -2.75 -1.82
N ALA A 323 -41.21 -3.03 -1.38
CA ALA A 323 -40.84 -4.04 -0.38
C ALA A 323 -40.39 -5.38 -0.92
N ALA A 324 -39.24 -5.73 -0.42
CA ALA A 324 -38.80 -6.95 0.24
C ALA A 324 -38.35 -8.13 -0.64
N ILE A 325 -37.35 -8.68 -0.14
CA ILE A 325 -37.07 -10.08 0.19
C ILE A 325 -35.78 -10.63 -0.45
N MET A 326 -34.91 -10.92 0.49
CA MET A 326 -33.79 -11.85 0.64
C MET A 326 -32.48 -11.49 0.02
#